data_d576e5818f5884c73c35119b30761e7a
#
_entry.id   d576e5818f5884c73c35119b30761e7a
#
_cell.length_a   1.000
_cell.length_b   1.000
_cell.length_c   1.000
_cell.angle_alpha   90.00
_cell.angle_beta   90.00
_cell.angle_gamma   90.00
#
_symmetry.space_group_name_H-M   'P 1'
#
loop_
_entity.id
_entity.type
_entity.pdbx_description
1 polymer ?
#
loop_
_entity_poly.entity_id
_entity_poly.type
_entity_poly.pdbx_seq_one_letter_code
_entity_poly.pdbx_strand_id
1 'polypeptide(L)'
;NDCMFCKIIAGEIPSYKITENSKAIVILEINPLSKGHCLIIPKQKTTIEKIPKTAFSLAQKISKRLKTKLKPKEIKIETFSFQDYSAINVIPVYKEPLKKQKASEEELKKLRLLLETKPKKSQINGSTKIKSKKLPEISFRIPY
;
A
#
# COMPACT_ATOMS: atom_id res chain seq x y z
N ASN A 1 19.30 -13.75 -0.99
CA ASN A 1 17.96 -13.87 -1.32
C ASN A 1 17.29 -12.55 -1.63
N ASP A 2 16.64 -12.50 -2.74
CA ASP A 2 16.19 -11.25 -3.26
C ASP A 2 14.70 -11.02 -3.18
N CYS A 3 14.09 -11.55 -2.15
CA CYS A 3 12.65 -11.37 -2.00
C CYS A 3 12.35 -9.93 -1.60
N MET A 4 11.91 -9.13 -2.55
CA MET A 4 11.66 -7.72 -2.29
C MET A 4 10.50 -7.53 -1.31
N PHE A 5 9.39 -8.25 -1.51
CA PHE A 5 8.28 -8.11 -0.59
C PHE A 5 8.65 -8.57 0.83
N CYS A 6 9.49 -9.60 0.92
CA CYS A 6 9.96 -10.04 2.23
C CYS A 6 10.69 -8.92 2.95
N LYS A 7 11.50 -8.18 2.22
CA LYS A 7 12.26 -7.08 2.80
C LYS A 7 11.39 -5.90 3.16
N ILE A 8 10.35 -5.66 2.37
CA ILE A 8 9.41 -4.60 2.70
C ILE A 8 8.66 -4.95 3.98
N ILE A 9 8.20 -6.19 4.09
CA ILE A 9 7.48 -6.64 5.29
C ILE A 9 8.38 -6.57 6.51
N ALA A 10 9.65 -6.92 6.35
CA ALA A 10 10.59 -6.89 7.46
C ALA A 10 11.05 -5.47 7.82
N GLY A 11 10.70 -4.50 7.00
CA GLY A 11 11.10 -3.12 7.26
C GLY A 11 12.49 -2.79 6.77
N GLU A 12 13.11 -3.69 6.01
CA GLU A 12 14.46 -3.45 5.48
C GLU A 12 14.46 -2.52 4.30
N ILE A 13 13.37 -2.52 3.54
CA ILE A 13 13.20 -1.59 2.43
C ILE A 13 12.03 -0.68 2.78
N PRO A 14 12.25 0.63 2.82
CA PRO A 14 11.17 1.56 3.14
C PRO A 14 10.09 1.56 2.06
N SER A 15 8.88 1.85 2.48
CA SER A 15 7.76 1.93 1.55
C SER A 15 6.79 2.97 2.07
N TYR A 16 5.84 3.36 1.21
CA TYR A 16 4.81 4.32 1.60
C TYR A 16 3.59 3.55 2.08
N LYS A 17 3.61 3.19 3.34
CA LYS A 17 2.55 2.37 3.92
C LYS A 17 1.30 3.21 4.19
N ILE A 18 0.15 2.71 3.77
CA ILE A 18 -1.13 3.35 3.94
C ILE A 18 -1.85 2.81 5.18
N THR A 19 -1.90 1.50 5.30
CA THR A 19 -2.57 0.86 6.43
C THR A 19 -2.13 -0.60 6.47
N GLU A 20 -2.59 -1.32 7.47
CA GLU A 20 -2.27 -2.74 7.59
C GLU A 20 -3.25 -3.41 8.54
N ASN A 21 -3.26 -4.72 8.51
CA ASN A 21 -3.92 -5.50 9.54
C ASN A 21 -2.96 -6.61 9.94
N SER A 22 -3.44 -7.61 10.67
CA SER A 22 -2.53 -8.65 11.16
C SER A 22 -1.97 -9.53 10.05
N LYS A 23 -2.58 -9.53 8.87
CA LYS A 23 -2.19 -10.44 7.80
C LYS A 23 -1.59 -9.78 6.57
N ALA A 24 -1.73 -8.48 6.41
CA ALA A 24 -1.27 -7.83 5.20
C ALA A 24 -1.03 -6.35 5.42
N ILE A 25 -0.23 -5.76 4.54
CA ILE A 25 -0.03 -4.30 4.54
C ILE A 25 -0.46 -3.75 3.19
N VAL A 26 -0.78 -2.46 3.18
CA VAL A 26 -1.09 -1.73 1.96
C VAL A 26 -0.03 -0.67 1.78
N ILE A 27 0.62 -0.68 0.64
CA ILE A 27 1.61 0.35 0.31
C ILE A 27 1.27 0.97 -1.04
N LEU A 28 1.86 2.13 -1.31
CA LEU A 28 1.73 2.75 -2.63
C LEU A 28 2.74 2.16 -3.58
N GLU A 29 2.30 1.96 -4.82
CA GLU A 29 3.19 1.53 -5.89
C GLU A 29 3.98 2.75 -6.37
N ILE A 30 5.30 2.68 -6.39
CA ILE A 30 6.11 3.83 -6.76
C ILE A 30 6.24 4.01 -8.27
N ASN A 31 5.89 3.00 -9.04
CA ASN A 31 5.81 3.11 -10.50
C ASN A 31 4.36 2.80 -10.90
N PRO A 32 3.44 3.69 -10.54
CA PRO A 32 2.02 3.36 -10.60
C PRO A 32 1.50 3.33 -12.03
N LEU A 33 0.46 2.55 -12.22
CA LEU A 33 -0.28 2.58 -13.47
C LEU A 33 -1.24 3.75 -13.49
N SER A 34 -1.58 4.26 -12.31
CA SER A 34 -2.43 5.44 -12.19
C SER A 34 -2.24 6.03 -10.81
N LYS A 35 -2.73 7.23 -10.63
CA LYS A 35 -2.62 7.91 -9.35
C LYS A 35 -3.36 7.14 -8.27
N GLY A 36 -2.65 6.78 -7.20
CA GLY A 36 -3.24 6.04 -6.11
C GLY A 36 -3.14 4.53 -6.22
N HIS A 37 -2.40 4.03 -7.20
CA HIS A 37 -2.18 2.59 -7.36
C HIS A 37 -1.55 2.04 -6.08
N CYS A 38 -2.19 1.06 -5.47
CA CYS A 38 -1.74 0.45 -4.22
C CYS A 38 -1.45 -1.02 -4.40
N LEU A 39 -0.60 -1.53 -3.52
CA LEU A 39 -0.31 -2.96 -3.46
C LEU A 39 -0.70 -3.44 -2.08
N ILE A 40 -1.32 -4.61 -2.03
CA ILE A 40 -1.61 -5.24 -0.75
C ILE A 40 -0.74 -6.48 -0.68
N ILE A 41 0.16 -6.47 0.29
CA ILE A 41 1.18 -7.50 0.41
C ILE A 41 0.91 -8.31 1.65
N PRO A 42 0.64 -9.63 1.50
CA PRO A 42 0.47 -10.48 2.68
C PRO A 42 1.74 -10.48 3.51
N LYS A 43 1.60 -10.55 4.81
CA LYS A 43 2.77 -10.51 5.69
C LYS A 43 3.60 -11.78 5.62
N GLN A 44 3.04 -12.86 5.11
CA GLN A 44 3.79 -14.08 4.88
C GLN A 44 3.73 -14.43 3.41
N LYS A 45 4.85 -14.87 2.88
CA LYS A 45 4.94 -15.28 1.49
C LYS A 45 3.92 -16.36 1.21
N THR A 46 3.19 -16.21 0.12
CA THR A 46 2.11 -17.13 -0.17
C THR A 46 1.84 -17.21 -1.67
N THR A 47 1.05 -18.20 -2.05
CA THR A 47 0.59 -18.33 -3.42
C THR A 47 -0.78 -17.67 -3.54
N ILE A 48 -1.24 -17.48 -4.78
CA ILE A 48 -2.47 -16.73 -5.02
C ILE A 48 -3.67 -17.34 -4.31
N GLU A 49 -3.82 -18.66 -4.40
CA GLU A 49 -5.00 -19.28 -3.81
C GLU A 49 -4.96 -19.30 -2.28
N LYS A 50 -3.82 -18.95 -1.69
CA LYS A 50 -3.69 -18.92 -0.24
C LYS A 50 -3.61 -17.52 0.34
N ILE A 51 -3.82 -16.50 -0.49
CA ILE A 51 -3.85 -15.13 0.04
C ILE A 51 -4.96 -15.04 1.08
N PRO A 52 -4.67 -14.52 2.29
CA PRO A 52 -5.69 -14.47 3.33
C PRO A 52 -6.91 -13.63 2.92
N LYS A 53 -8.07 -14.06 3.36
CA LYS A 53 -9.28 -13.28 3.11
C LYS A 53 -9.16 -11.87 3.64
N THR A 54 -8.47 -11.70 4.76
CA THR A 54 -8.31 -10.38 5.35
C THR A 54 -7.49 -9.45 4.48
N ALA A 55 -6.64 -10.00 3.58
CA ALA A 55 -5.94 -9.16 2.62
C ALA A 55 -6.93 -8.60 1.61
N PHE A 56 -7.90 -9.41 1.18
CA PHE A 56 -8.94 -8.92 0.27
C PHE A 56 -9.84 -7.91 0.98
N SER A 57 -10.04 -8.06 2.27
CA SER A 57 -10.80 -7.08 3.03
C SER A 57 -10.10 -5.73 3.00
N LEU A 58 -8.76 -5.73 3.08
CA LEU A 58 -8.02 -4.48 2.95
C LEU A 58 -8.16 -3.91 1.55
N ALA A 59 -8.19 -4.77 0.53
CA ALA A 59 -8.38 -4.30 -0.83
C ALA A 59 -9.71 -3.58 -0.97
N GLN A 60 -10.76 -4.13 -0.38
CA GLN A 60 -12.06 -3.47 -0.43
C GLN A 60 -12.06 -2.15 0.32
N LYS A 61 -11.43 -2.15 1.48
CA LYS A 61 -11.38 -0.96 2.31
C LYS A 61 -10.64 0.17 1.60
N ILE A 62 -9.47 -0.13 1.02
CA ILE A 62 -8.71 0.90 0.36
C ILE A 62 -9.40 1.34 -0.93
N SER A 63 -10.12 0.44 -1.59
CA SER A 63 -10.87 0.80 -2.79
C SER A 63 -11.92 1.86 -2.48
N LYS A 64 -12.64 1.70 -1.38
CA LYS A 64 -13.62 2.69 -0.98
C LYS A 64 -12.97 4.03 -0.68
N ARG A 65 -11.83 3.98 -0.04
CA ARG A 65 -11.14 5.21 0.32
C ARG A 65 -10.62 5.90 -0.93
N LEU A 66 -10.09 5.14 -1.88
CA LEU A 66 -9.63 5.69 -3.14
C LEU A 66 -10.77 6.35 -3.89
N LYS A 67 -11.94 5.71 -3.90
CA LYS A 67 -13.09 6.29 -4.56
C LYS A 67 -13.52 7.60 -3.93
N THR A 68 -13.50 7.65 -2.62
CA THR A 68 -13.89 8.85 -1.91
C THR A 68 -12.89 9.99 -2.10
N LYS A 69 -11.61 9.67 -2.02
CA LYS A 69 -10.59 10.71 -2.01
C LYS A 69 -10.12 11.13 -3.39
N LEU A 70 -10.04 10.20 -4.32
CA LEU A 70 -9.50 10.49 -5.65
C LEU A 70 -10.53 10.43 -6.76
N LYS A 71 -11.67 9.87 -6.49
CA LYS A 71 -12.82 9.85 -7.41
C LYS A 71 -12.52 9.26 -8.77
N PRO A 72 -11.93 8.07 -8.82
CA PRO A 72 -11.72 7.41 -10.10
C PRO A 72 -13.03 6.93 -10.66
N LYS A 73 -13.00 6.60 -11.96
CA LYS A 73 -14.14 6.06 -12.63
C LYS A 73 -14.45 4.66 -12.12
N GLU A 74 -13.42 3.87 -11.88
CA GLU A 74 -13.60 2.52 -11.32
C GLU A 74 -12.29 2.09 -10.67
N ILE A 75 -12.35 0.98 -9.95
CA ILE A 75 -11.16 0.40 -9.30
C ILE A 75 -10.99 -1.02 -9.84
N LYS A 76 -9.78 -1.35 -10.26
CA LYS A 76 -9.45 -2.71 -10.66
C LYS A 76 -8.71 -3.37 -9.52
N ILE A 77 -9.10 -4.59 -9.19
CA ILE A 77 -8.41 -5.37 -8.17
C ILE A 77 -7.94 -6.65 -8.84
N GLU A 78 -6.63 -6.87 -8.85
CA GLU A 78 -6.03 -8.00 -9.53
C GLU A 78 -4.97 -8.63 -8.67
N THR A 79 -4.94 -9.96 -8.63
CA THR A 79 -3.85 -10.65 -7.95
C THR A 79 -2.68 -10.80 -8.91
N PHE A 80 -1.49 -10.92 -8.34
CA PHE A 80 -0.30 -11.12 -9.15
C PHE A 80 0.77 -11.78 -8.28
N SER A 81 1.81 -12.28 -8.93
CA SER A 81 2.94 -12.86 -8.21
C SER A 81 4.21 -12.19 -8.67
N PHE A 82 5.10 -11.95 -7.73
CA PHE A 82 6.39 -11.36 -8.00
C PHE A 82 7.41 -12.08 -7.13
N GLN A 83 8.39 -12.71 -7.76
CA GLN A 83 9.40 -13.50 -7.03
C GLN A 83 8.74 -14.54 -6.14
N ASP A 84 7.73 -15.21 -6.70
CA ASP A 84 6.97 -16.28 -6.02
C ASP A 84 6.22 -15.79 -4.78
N TYR A 85 5.96 -14.51 -4.69
CA TYR A 85 5.23 -13.91 -3.60
C TYR A 85 3.97 -13.30 -4.19
N SER A 86 2.82 -13.78 -3.80
CA SER A 86 1.57 -13.31 -4.37
C SER A 86 1.00 -12.14 -3.58
N ALA A 87 0.43 -11.21 -4.31
CA ALA A 87 -0.07 -9.99 -3.71
C ALA A 87 -1.27 -9.49 -4.53
N ILE A 88 -1.80 -8.34 -4.15
CA ILE A 88 -2.98 -7.79 -4.78
C ILE A 88 -2.70 -6.38 -5.26
N ASN A 89 -3.03 -6.10 -6.53
CA ASN A 89 -3.01 -4.74 -7.06
C ASN A 89 -4.36 -4.11 -6.87
N VAL A 90 -4.39 -2.86 -6.45
CA VAL A 90 -5.61 -2.07 -6.41
C VAL A 90 -5.32 -0.83 -7.24
N ILE A 91 -5.97 -0.74 -8.39
CA ILE A 91 -5.61 0.25 -9.40
C ILE A 91 -6.81 1.13 -9.72
N PRO A 92 -6.75 2.41 -9.35
CA PRO A 92 -7.81 3.33 -9.76
C PRO A 92 -7.76 3.57 -11.26
N VAL A 93 -8.90 3.63 -11.91
CA VAL A 93 -8.97 3.89 -13.33
C VAL A 93 -9.71 5.21 -13.52
N TYR A 94 -9.06 6.17 -14.19
CA TYR A 94 -9.69 7.47 -14.41
C TYR A 94 -10.26 7.52 -15.83
N LYS A 95 -9.52 8.01 -16.76
CA LYS A 95 -10.00 8.11 -18.10
C LYS A 95 -9.09 7.48 -19.09
N GLU A 96 -7.86 7.66 -18.89
CA GLU A 96 -6.87 7.30 -19.85
C GLU A 96 -6.49 5.86 -19.78
N PRO A 97 -5.98 5.26 -20.79
CA PRO A 97 -5.41 3.93 -20.70
C PRO A 97 -4.34 3.92 -19.62
N LEU A 98 -4.24 2.82 -18.93
CA LEU A 98 -3.25 2.69 -17.88
C LEU A 98 -1.87 2.56 -18.45
N LYS A 99 -0.92 3.32 -17.90
CA LYS A 99 0.46 3.29 -18.33
C LYS A 99 1.34 3.44 -17.13
N LYS A 100 2.40 2.65 -17.07
CA LYS A 100 3.33 2.73 -15.96
C LYS A 100 4.01 4.08 -15.96
N GLN A 101 4.07 4.70 -14.81
CA GLN A 101 4.67 6.00 -14.65
C GLN A 101 5.56 5.98 -13.44
N LYS A 102 6.38 6.99 -13.29
CA LYS A 102 7.18 7.12 -12.12
C LYS A 102 6.65 8.27 -11.30
N ALA A 103 6.19 8.00 -10.11
CA ALA A 103 5.65 9.02 -9.23
C ALA A 103 6.79 9.68 -8.47
N SER A 104 6.67 10.99 -8.23
CA SER A 104 7.67 11.69 -7.45
C SER A 104 7.47 11.38 -5.97
N GLU A 105 8.51 11.58 -5.19
CA GLU A 105 8.40 11.37 -3.76
C GLU A 105 7.37 12.27 -3.13
N GLU A 106 7.30 13.50 -3.59
CA GLU A 106 6.32 14.44 -3.06
C GLU A 106 4.91 13.98 -3.31
N GLU A 107 4.67 13.50 -4.51
CA GLU A 107 3.37 12.99 -4.87
C GLU A 107 2.99 11.79 -4.02
N LEU A 108 3.93 10.87 -3.82
CA LEU A 108 3.69 9.69 -3.01
C LEU A 108 3.42 10.07 -1.55
N LYS A 109 4.14 11.04 -1.03
CA LYS A 109 3.90 11.49 0.34
C LYS A 109 2.53 12.11 0.50
N LYS A 110 2.12 12.90 -0.47
CA LYS A 110 0.80 13.50 -0.43
C LYS A 110 -0.29 12.45 -0.49
N LEU A 111 -0.12 11.47 -1.37
CA LEU A 111 -1.09 10.39 -1.49
C LEU A 111 -1.16 9.59 -0.20
N ARG A 112 -0.02 9.33 0.39
CA ARG A 112 -0.02 8.59 1.65
C ARG A 112 -0.80 9.33 2.72
N LEU A 113 -0.57 10.63 2.86
CA LEU A 113 -1.30 11.40 3.84
C LEU A 113 -2.80 11.40 3.58
N LEU A 114 -3.17 11.44 2.31
CA LEU A 114 -4.56 11.46 1.93
C LEU A 114 -5.25 10.13 2.20
N LEU A 115 -4.54 9.03 1.99
CA LEU A 115 -5.13 7.71 2.01
C LEU A 115 -4.91 6.93 3.30
N GLU A 116 -3.89 7.27 4.07
CA GLU A 116 -3.58 6.46 5.25
C GLU A 116 -4.69 6.49 6.26
N THR A 117 -4.83 5.39 6.99
CA THR A 117 -5.78 5.34 8.08
C THR A 117 -4.98 5.26 9.36
N LYS A 118 -5.39 6.03 10.36
CA LYS A 118 -4.73 6.01 11.64
C LYS A 118 -5.51 5.13 12.58
N PRO A 119 -4.83 4.50 13.49
CA PRO A 119 -5.56 3.71 14.51
C PRO A 119 -6.37 4.69 15.28
N LYS A 120 -7.50 4.42 15.60
CA LYS A 120 -8.35 5.28 16.27
C LYS A 120 -8.04 5.54 17.59
N LYS A 121 -7.94 5.59 18.05
CA LYS A 121 -7.78 5.72 19.10
C LYS A 121 -7.29 5.79 19.69
N SER A 122 -7.12 5.73 19.99
CA SER A 122 -6.79 5.72 20.58
C SER A 122 -6.31 6.01 20.97
N GLN A 123 -6.06 6.02 21.28
CA GLN A 123 -5.69 6.21 21.72
C GLN A 123 -5.20 6.68 22.20
N ILE A 124 -5.12 6.76 22.72
CA ILE A 124 -4.81 7.03 23.36
C ILE A 124 -4.14 7.52 23.65
N ASN A 125 -4.05 7.74 24.03
CA ASN A 125 -3.51 8.07 24.55
C ASN A 125 -2.53 8.60 24.41
N GLY A 126 -2.36 8.93 24.51
CA GLY A 126 -1.53 9.41 24.43
C GLY A 126 -0.49 9.38 24.34
N SER A 127 -0.20 9.11 24.54
CA SER A 127 0.67 9.08 24.59
C SER A 127 1.44 9.16 23.79
N THR A 128 1.43 8.99 23.51
CA THR A 128 2.04 8.90 22.92
C THR A 128 2.69 9.51 22.18
N LYS A 129 2.82 9.98 22.26
CA LYS A 129 3.37 10.54 21.68
C LYS A 129 4.43 10.45 21.13
N ILE A 130 4.80 10.21 21.22
CA ILE A 130 5.70 10.07 20.92
C ILE A 130 6.21 10.05 19.98
N LYS A 131 6.24 9.95 19.80
CA LYS A 131 6.71 9.74 19.16
C LYS A 131 6.94 9.84 18.15
N SER A 132 6.83 9.92 18.03
CA SER A 132 7.04 9.84 17.16
C SER A 132 7.75 10.07 16.38
N LYS A 133 8.19 10.21 16.26
CA LYS A 133 8.88 10.33 15.69
C LYS A 133 9.29 10.13 14.74
N LYS A 134 9.45 10.02 14.42
CA LYS A 134 9.87 9.85 13.60
C LYS A 134 10.23 9.19 12.80
N LEU A 135 9.99 8.87 12.42
CA LEU A 135 10.29 8.08 11.69
C LEU A 135 10.83 8.45 10.63
N PRO A 136 11.24 8.37 10.30
CA PRO A 136 11.84 8.75 9.37
C PRO A 136 11.47 8.56 8.17
N GLU A 137 11.16 8.58 7.79
CA GLU A 137 10.85 8.39 6.88
C GLU A 137 11.41 8.22 5.97
N ILE A 138 11.71 7.91 5.76
CA ILE A 138 12.29 7.66 5.04
C ILE A 138 12.05 7.71 3.90
N SER A 139 12.08 7.80 3.27
CA SER A 139 11.81 8.03 2.27
C SER A 139 12.44 7.52 1.16
N PHE A 140 12.70 6.37 1.03
CA PHE A 140 13.18 5.78 -0.10
C PHE A 140 12.10 5.29 -0.94
N ARG A 141 12.35 5.07 -2.20
CA ARG A 141 11.49 4.44 -3.11
C ARG A 141 11.83 3.03 -3.21
N ILE A 142 10.87 2.17 -3.45
CA ILE A 142 11.11 0.76 -3.66
C ILE A 142 11.55 0.57 -5.09
N PRO A 143 12.69 0.02 -5.35
CA PRO A 143 13.16 -0.17 -6.72
C PRO A 143 12.55 -1.42 -7.31
N TYR A 144 11.72 -1.32 -8.21
CA TYR A 144 11.17 -2.47 -8.89
C TYR A 144 11.87 -2.68 -10.21
#